data_f87ea4d9a8474cdc84fd3676de4fbf3c
#
_entry.id   f87ea4d9a8474cdc84fd3676de4fbf3c
#
_cell.length_a   1.000
_cell.length_b   1.000
_cell.length_c   1.000
_cell.angle_alpha   90.00
_cell.angle_beta   90.00
_cell.angle_gamma   90.00
#
_symmetry.space_group_name_H-M   'P 1'
#
loop_
_entity.id
_entity.type
_entity.pdbx_description
1 polymer ?
#
loop_
_entity_poly.entity_id
_entity_poly.type
_entity_poly.pdbx_seq_one_letter_code
_entity_poly.pdbx_strand_id
1 'polypeptide(L)'
;VCYCLTGNAFSAAGIGGLIVNLLSYINLVKTDCRNDPFVPADCALLREAANAVGDYQLNLHWGTLAAILLLSAVCFALAYWSRARRPRWYVRSIMALVVLAVFGASMVKVYPSGDIYDRRGVGTVKVSKSNVPEVFRLCGFPYCFLHNYNLYPVEKPDGYQKTQVETLIDQDAQHYVQPKVQPNILFLMCESYSDLSDADVFAYTEEDDPMHGFHVLADSPRARSGHIAVSNFGAGT
;
A
#
# COMPACT_ATOMS: atom_id res chain seq x y z
N VAL A 1 -17.51 6.87 -16.00
CA VAL A 1 -17.39 8.24 -15.48
C VAL A 1 -16.77 9.16 -16.52
N CYS A 2 -15.54 8.93 -17.03
CA CYS A 2 -14.87 9.81 -18.01
C CYS A 2 -15.72 10.10 -19.26
N TYR A 3 -16.42 9.11 -19.81
CA TYR A 3 -17.33 9.31 -20.93
C TYR A 3 -18.52 10.21 -20.56
N CYS A 4 -19.06 10.04 -19.37
CA CYS A 4 -20.17 10.87 -18.89
C CYS A 4 -19.77 12.33 -18.75
N LEU A 5 -18.52 12.60 -18.36
CA LEU A 5 -17.98 13.96 -18.25
C LEU A 5 -17.70 14.58 -19.62
N THR A 6 -17.00 13.88 -20.49
CA THR A 6 -16.53 14.42 -21.79
C THR A 6 -17.57 14.32 -22.90
N GLY A 7 -18.43 13.32 -22.86
CA GLY A 7 -19.39 13.00 -23.94
C GLY A 7 -18.74 12.51 -25.22
N ASN A 8 -17.45 12.18 -25.19
CA ASN A 8 -16.68 11.66 -26.32
C ASN A 8 -15.92 10.41 -25.89
N ALA A 9 -16.09 9.30 -26.62
CA ALA A 9 -15.48 8.02 -26.27
C ALA A 9 -13.94 8.07 -26.30
N PHE A 10 -13.38 8.76 -27.29
CA PHE A 10 -11.92 8.87 -27.39
C PHE A 10 -11.31 9.74 -26.28
N SER A 11 -11.96 10.86 -25.93
CA SER A 11 -11.52 11.65 -24.77
C SER A 11 -11.62 10.86 -23.47
N ALA A 12 -12.69 10.08 -23.31
CA ALA A 12 -12.88 9.23 -22.14
C ALA A 12 -11.82 8.12 -22.05
N ALA A 13 -11.49 7.50 -23.19
CA ALA A 13 -10.43 6.51 -23.28
C ALA A 13 -9.04 7.14 -23.00
N GLY A 14 -8.78 8.34 -23.55
CA GLY A 14 -7.55 9.07 -23.30
C GLY A 14 -7.35 9.40 -21.82
N ILE A 15 -8.35 9.99 -21.17
CA ILE A 15 -8.26 10.35 -19.75
C ILE A 15 -8.21 9.11 -18.85
N GLY A 16 -9.16 8.18 -19.02
CA GLY A 16 -9.23 6.97 -18.20
C GLY A 16 -8.01 6.06 -18.40
N GLY A 17 -7.59 5.88 -19.65
CA GLY A 17 -6.40 5.13 -20.00
C GLY A 17 -5.14 5.77 -19.44
N LEU A 18 -5.00 7.09 -19.51
CA LEU A 18 -3.86 7.82 -18.95
C LEU A 18 -3.76 7.59 -17.44
N ILE A 19 -4.86 7.75 -16.70
CA ILE A 19 -4.89 7.55 -15.25
C ILE A 19 -4.50 6.13 -14.88
N VAL A 20 -5.14 5.13 -15.49
CA VAL A 20 -4.87 3.72 -15.16
C VAL A 20 -3.45 3.31 -15.53
N ASN A 21 -2.97 3.74 -16.71
CA ASN A 21 -1.61 3.40 -17.14
C ASN A 21 -0.54 4.12 -16.33
N LEU A 22 -0.76 5.38 -15.89
CA LEU A 22 0.17 6.07 -15.00
C LEU A 22 0.24 5.40 -13.62
N LEU A 23 -0.90 5.00 -13.04
CA LEU A 23 -0.90 4.24 -11.79
C LEU A 23 -0.19 2.89 -11.95
N SER A 24 -0.41 2.20 -13.08
CA SER A 24 0.30 0.96 -13.41
C SER A 24 1.80 1.19 -13.60
N TYR A 25 2.20 2.32 -14.15
CA TYR A 25 3.60 2.71 -14.28
C TYR A 25 4.25 2.99 -12.92
N ILE A 26 3.55 3.68 -12.02
CA ILE A 26 4.01 3.87 -10.62
C ILE A 26 4.22 2.52 -9.95
N ASN A 27 3.26 1.60 -10.12
CA ASN A 27 3.39 0.24 -9.61
C ASN A 27 4.62 -0.48 -10.17
N LEU A 28 4.89 -0.38 -11.47
CA LEU A 28 6.07 -0.97 -12.10
C LEU A 28 7.36 -0.44 -11.47
N VAL A 29 7.51 0.87 -11.38
CA VAL A 29 8.71 1.51 -10.81
C VAL A 29 8.87 1.14 -9.33
N LYS A 30 7.78 1.14 -8.55
CA LYS A 30 7.84 0.77 -7.13
C LYS A 30 8.23 -0.69 -6.95
N THR A 31 7.63 -1.59 -7.75
CA THR A 31 7.94 -3.04 -7.68
C THR A 31 9.40 -3.32 -8.04
N ASP A 32 9.95 -2.63 -9.05
CA ASP A 32 11.34 -2.78 -9.44
C ASP A 32 12.32 -2.27 -8.36
N CYS A 33 11.94 -1.23 -7.62
CA CYS A 33 12.80 -0.66 -6.58
C CYS A 33 12.73 -1.42 -5.25
N ARG A 34 11.53 -1.89 -4.88
CA ARG A 34 11.27 -2.42 -3.53
C ARG A 34 10.73 -3.84 -3.51
N ASN A 35 10.49 -4.44 -4.67
CA ASN A 35 9.76 -5.72 -4.81
C ASN A 35 8.40 -5.71 -4.09
N ASP A 36 7.78 -4.55 -3.98
CA ASP A 36 6.52 -4.32 -3.29
C ASP A 36 5.56 -3.56 -4.22
N PRO A 37 4.35 -4.07 -4.48
CA PRO A 37 3.41 -3.42 -5.39
C PRO A 37 2.81 -2.14 -4.79
N PHE A 38 2.36 -1.27 -5.69
CA PHE A 38 1.66 -0.04 -5.31
C PHE A 38 0.23 -0.34 -4.86
N VAL A 39 -0.10 0.05 -3.65
CA VAL A 39 -1.39 -0.22 -3.00
C VAL A 39 -2.11 1.07 -2.60
N PRO A 40 -3.43 1.04 -2.36
CA PRO A 40 -4.18 2.25 -1.99
C PRO A 40 -3.64 2.98 -0.75
N ALA A 41 -3.06 2.26 0.21
CA ALA A 41 -2.44 2.85 1.40
C ALA A 41 -1.25 3.76 1.08
N ASP A 42 -0.51 3.46 0.01
CA ASP A 42 0.62 4.30 -0.42
C ASP A 42 0.18 5.71 -0.84
N CYS A 43 -1.09 5.86 -1.25
CA CYS A 43 -1.63 7.18 -1.57
C CYS A 43 -1.65 8.13 -0.37
N ALA A 44 -1.76 7.59 0.85
CA ALA A 44 -1.66 8.36 2.07
C ALA A 44 -0.23 8.82 2.38
N LEU A 45 0.76 8.08 1.87
CA LEU A 45 2.19 8.31 2.09
C LEU A 45 2.87 9.06 0.93
N LEU A 46 2.09 9.60 -0.02
CA LEU A 46 2.66 10.27 -1.21
C LEU A 46 3.58 11.44 -0.86
N ARG A 47 3.28 12.16 0.22
CA ARG A 47 4.09 13.29 0.67
C ARG A 47 5.44 12.83 1.21
N GLU A 48 5.43 11.80 2.03
CA GLU A 48 6.64 11.18 2.58
C GLU A 48 7.47 10.54 1.47
N ALA A 49 6.82 9.83 0.55
CA ALA A 49 7.47 9.25 -0.61
C ALA A 49 8.13 10.31 -1.50
N ALA A 50 7.48 11.44 -1.73
CA ALA A 50 8.05 12.55 -2.50
C ALA A 50 9.31 13.13 -1.85
N ASN A 51 9.38 13.17 -0.53
CA ASN A 51 10.56 13.63 0.20
C ASN A 51 11.72 12.62 0.13
N ALA A 52 11.40 11.33 0.08
CA ALA A 52 12.38 10.24 0.05
C ALA A 52 12.91 9.91 -1.37
N VAL A 53 12.23 10.36 -2.43
CA VAL A 53 12.60 10.03 -3.83
C VAL A 53 14.03 10.45 -4.18
N GLY A 54 14.55 11.52 -3.56
CA GLY A 54 15.93 11.99 -3.81
C GLY A 54 17.03 11.00 -3.40
N ASP A 55 16.73 10.09 -2.47
CA ASP A 55 17.68 9.13 -1.92
C ASP A 55 17.69 7.78 -2.66
N TYR A 56 16.73 7.57 -3.57
CA TYR A 56 16.59 6.32 -4.32
C TYR A 56 17.04 6.46 -5.78
N GLN A 57 17.77 5.47 -6.25
CA GLN A 57 18.06 5.31 -7.68
C GLN A 57 16.84 4.68 -8.37
N LEU A 58 15.96 5.54 -8.91
CA LEU A 58 14.77 5.07 -9.61
C LEU A 58 15.13 4.60 -11.03
N ASN A 59 14.84 3.34 -11.33
CA ASN A 59 14.87 2.82 -12.70
C ASN A 59 13.62 3.25 -13.45
N LEU A 60 13.71 4.37 -14.18
CA LEU A 60 12.61 4.87 -14.97
C LEU A 60 12.56 4.20 -16.34
N HIS A 61 11.47 3.53 -16.64
CA HIS A 61 11.22 2.89 -17.94
C HIS A 61 10.73 3.93 -18.95
N TRP A 62 11.63 4.73 -19.50
CA TRP A 62 11.31 5.83 -20.43
C TRP A 62 10.50 5.39 -21.65
N GLY A 63 10.78 4.18 -22.19
CA GLY A 63 10.03 3.63 -23.31
C GLY A 63 8.57 3.37 -22.97
N THR A 64 8.29 2.82 -21.79
CA THR A 64 6.93 2.58 -21.30
C THR A 64 6.18 3.90 -21.07
N LEU A 65 6.85 4.87 -20.45
CA LEU A 65 6.26 6.20 -20.22
C LEU A 65 5.94 6.89 -21.55
N ALA A 66 6.86 6.87 -22.51
CA ALA A 66 6.64 7.43 -23.84
C ALA A 66 5.46 6.74 -24.56
N ALA A 67 5.35 5.42 -24.47
CA ALA A 67 4.23 4.67 -25.05
C ALA A 67 2.88 5.07 -24.43
N ILE A 68 2.81 5.24 -23.12
CA ILE A 68 1.60 5.69 -22.40
C ILE A 68 1.17 7.08 -22.90
N LEU A 69 2.14 8.02 -22.95
CA LEU A 69 1.88 9.38 -23.40
C LEU A 69 1.46 9.43 -24.87
N LEU A 70 2.13 8.66 -25.73
CA LEU A 70 1.79 8.57 -27.15
C LEU A 70 0.37 8.00 -27.35
N LEU A 71 0.04 6.91 -26.68
CA LEU A 71 -1.30 6.31 -26.76
C LEU A 71 -2.39 7.31 -26.32
N SER A 72 -2.14 8.03 -25.25
CA SER A 72 -3.07 9.06 -24.77
C SER A 72 -3.19 10.21 -25.75
N ALA A 73 -2.08 10.66 -26.34
CA ALA A 73 -2.06 11.70 -27.38
C ALA A 73 -2.85 11.28 -28.62
N VAL A 74 -2.71 10.03 -29.07
CA VAL A 74 -3.49 9.48 -30.18
C VAL A 74 -4.98 9.48 -29.85
N CYS A 75 -5.38 9.08 -28.65
CA CYS A 75 -6.77 9.14 -28.22
C CYS A 75 -7.32 10.58 -28.25
N PHE A 76 -6.55 11.56 -27.76
CA PHE A 76 -6.97 12.96 -27.82
C PHE A 76 -7.01 13.53 -29.25
N ALA A 77 -6.08 13.15 -30.12
CA ALA A 77 -6.12 13.52 -31.53
C ALA A 77 -7.36 12.94 -32.22
N LEU A 78 -7.69 11.68 -31.97
CA LEU A 78 -8.93 11.06 -32.50
C LEU A 78 -10.16 11.72 -31.89
N ALA A 79 -10.14 12.14 -30.64
CA ALA A 79 -11.24 12.88 -30.02
C ALA A 79 -11.45 14.23 -30.69
N TYR A 80 -10.36 14.93 -31.02
CA TYR A 80 -10.42 16.21 -31.75
C TYR A 80 -11.00 16.04 -33.16
N TRP A 81 -10.60 15.00 -33.86
CA TRP A 81 -11.10 14.73 -35.22
C TRP A 81 -12.49 14.12 -35.24
N SER A 82 -12.91 13.41 -34.19
CA SER A 82 -14.22 12.77 -34.15
C SER A 82 -15.31 13.81 -33.96
N ARG A 83 -16.23 13.87 -34.97
CA ARG A 83 -17.45 14.67 -34.90
C ARG A 83 -18.57 13.92 -34.16
N ALA A 84 -18.25 13.16 -33.11
CA ALA A 84 -19.23 12.37 -32.39
C ALA A 84 -20.32 13.27 -31.77
N ARG A 85 -21.60 12.92 -32.04
CA ARG A 85 -22.74 13.59 -31.42
C ARG A 85 -22.69 13.34 -29.91
N ARG A 86 -22.58 14.40 -29.12
CA ARG A 86 -22.59 14.30 -27.65
C ARG A 86 -23.99 13.98 -27.16
N PRO A 87 -24.16 12.96 -26.32
CA PRO A 87 -25.45 12.67 -25.71
C PRO A 87 -25.97 13.87 -24.90
N ARG A 88 -27.27 13.98 -24.75
CA ARG A 88 -27.89 15.03 -23.93
C ARG A 88 -27.38 14.93 -22.46
N TRP A 89 -27.27 16.04 -21.80
CA TRP A 89 -26.68 16.14 -20.47
C TRP A 89 -27.36 15.21 -19.45
N TYR A 90 -28.70 15.11 -19.45
CA TYR A 90 -29.44 14.26 -18.52
C TYR A 90 -29.17 12.76 -18.74
N VAL A 91 -29.00 12.33 -20.01
CA VAL A 91 -28.62 10.94 -20.31
C VAL A 91 -27.26 10.63 -19.75
N ARG A 92 -26.30 11.57 -19.86
CA ARG A 92 -24.96 11.43 -19.29
C ARG A 92 -24.97 11.35 -17.78
N SER A 93 -25.83 12.16 -17.12
CA SER A 93 -25.98 12.12 -15.66
C SER A 93 -26.57 10.80 -15.18
N ILE A 94 -27.60 10.28 -15.84
CA ILE A 94 -28.17 8.97 -15.54
C ILE A 94 -27.12 7.86 -15.72
N MET A 95 -26.40 7.88 -16.84
CA MET A 95 -25.32 6.91 -17.09
C MET A 95 -24.22 6.99 -16.02
N ALA A 96 -23.84 8.19 -15.59
CA ALA A 96 -22.86 8.38 -14.54
C ALA A 96 -23.34 7.77 -13.23
N LEU A 97 -24.59 8.01 -12.85
CA LEU A 97 -25.20 7.47 -11.63
C LEU A 97 -25.26 5.95 -11.65
N VAL A 98 -25.68 5.37 -12.78
CA VAL A 98 -25.70 3.91 -12.94
C VAL A 98 -24.30 3.30 -12.83
N VAL A 99 -23.30 3.90 -13.50
CA VAL A 99 -21.90 3.43 -13.44
C VAL A 99 -21.35 3.54 -12.00
N LEU A 100 -21.63 4.63 -11.30
CA LEU A 100 -21.21 4.81 -9.92
C LEU A 100 -21.91 3.81 -8.98
N ALA A 101 -23.20 3.54 -9.18
CA ALA A 101 -23.94 2.55 -8.41
C ALA A 101 -23.40 1.13 -8.61
N VAL A 102 -23.15 0.74 -9.89
CA VAL A 102 -22.54 -0.55 -10.22
C VAL A 102 -21.15 -0.67 -9.66
N PHE A 103 -20.32 0.39 -9.78
CA PHE A 103 -18.97 0.41 -9.22
C PHE A 103 -19.01 0.28 -7.69
N GLY A 104 -19.87 1.05 -7.01
CA GLY A 104 -20.04 0.97 -5.54
C GLY A 104 -20.51 -0.43 -5.10
N ALA A 105 -21.47 -1.01 -5.78
CA ALA A 105 -21.91 -2.39 -5.52
C ALA A 105 -20.79 -3.42 -5.75
N SER A 106 -19.95 -3.21 -6.76
CA SER A 106 -18.77 -4.05 -7.02
C SER A 106 -17.71 -3.93 -5.92
N MET A 107 -17.46 -2.72 -5.44
CA MET A 107 -16.52 -2.47 -4.34
C MET A 107 -16.94 -3.16 -3.04
N VAL A 108 -18.25 -3.32 -2.82
CA VAL A 108 -18.77 -3.95 -1.60
C VAL A 108 -18.88 -5.48 -1.73
N LYS A 109 -19.28 -5.99 -2.91
CA LYS A 109 -19.62 -7.40 -3.08
C LYS A 109 -18.58 -8.24 -3.83
N VAL A 110 -17.86 -7.62 -4.77
CA VAL A 110 -16.98 -8.36 -5.69
C VAL A 110 -15.53 -8.24 -5.28
N TYR A 111 -15.07 -7.03 -5.03
CA TYR A 111 -13.65 -6.80 -4.73
C TYR A 111 -13.18 -7.35 -3.37
N PRO A 112 -14.01 -7.39 -2.30
CA PRO A 112 -13.58 -8.01 -1.04
C PRO A 112 -13.57 -9.54 -1.09
N SER A 113 -14.29 -10.17 -2.06
CA SER A 113 -14.35 -11.62 -2.15
C SER A 113 -13.06 -12.18 -2.75
N GLY A 114 -12.46 -13.17 -2.12
CA GLY A 114 -11.30 -13.92 -2.63
C GLY A 114 -11.60 -14.79 -3.86
N ASP A 115 -12.89 -14.97 -4.22
CA ASP A 115 -13.35 -15.89 -5.25
C ASP A 115 -12.73 -15.70 -6.64
N ILE A 116 -12.33 -14.47 -6.96
CA ILE A 116 -11.73 -14.16 -8.26
C ILE A 116 -10.31 -14.71 -8.34
N TYR A 117 -9.58 -14.74 -7.24
CA TYR A 117 -8.25 -15.35 -7.18
C TYR A 117 -8.35 -16.86 -7.43
N ASP A 118 -9.36 -17.52 -6.84
CA ASP A 118 -9.56 -18.97 -6.98
C ASP A 118 -10.01 -19.36 -8.40
N ARG A 119 -10.84 -18.55 -9.03
CA ARG A 119 -11.38 -18.86 -10.38
C ARG A 119 -10.36 -18.72 -11.52
N ARG A 120 -9.30 -17.94 -11.35
CA ARG A 120 -8.32 -17.68 -12.41
C ARG A 120 -7.13 -18.65 -12.44
N GLY A 121 -7.21 -19.78 -11.76
CA GLY A 121 -6.11 -20.75 -11.73
C GLY A 121 -4.90 -20.26 -10.94
N VAL A 122 -5.06 -19.19 -10.17
CA VAL A 122 -4.12 -18.73 -9.15
C VAL A 122 -4.07 -19.74 -7.99
N GLY A 123 -4.97 -20.73 -8.00
CA GLY A 123 -5.06 -21.80 -7.02
C GLY A 123 -3.84 -22.73 -6.91
N THR A 124 -2.88 -22.64 -7.82
CA THR A 124 -1.55 -23.27 -7.63
C THR A 124 -0.58 -22.35 -6.88
N VAL A 125 -0.83 -21.06 -6.87
CA VAL A 125 -0.09 -20.07 -6.07
C VAL A 125 -1.00 -19.70 -4.91
N LYS A 126 -0.79 -20.27 -3.75
CA LYS A 126 -1.48 -19.84 -2.54
C LYS A 126 -1.24 -18.34 -2.39
N VAL A 127 -2.32 -17.55 -2.53
CA VAL A 127 -2.28 -16.13 -2.25
C VAL A 127 -1.92 -15.96 -0.78
N SER A 128 -0.65 -15.81 -0.50
CA SER A 128 -0.17 -15.50 0.83
C SER A 128 0.31 -14.06 0.86
N LYS A 129 0.36 -13.48 2.04
CA LYS A 129 0.91 -12.12 2.23
C LYS A 129 2.35 -11.99 1.71
N SER A 130 3.06 -13.10 1.59
CA SER A 130 4.44 -13.16 1.08
C SER A 130 4.55 -13.18 -0.45
N ASN A 131 3.45 -13.37 -1.19
CA ASN A 131 3.44 -13.51 -2.65
C ASN A 131 2.68 -12.38 -3.37
N VAL A 132 2.55 -11.23 -2.73
CA VAL A 132 1.77 -10.10 -3.27
C VAL A 132 2.25 -9.65 -4.66
N PRO A 133 3.55 -9.51 -4.96
CA PRO A 133 4.00 -9.13 -6.31
C PRO A 133 3.56 -10.11 -7.40
N GLU A 134 3.61 -11.41 -7.12
CA GLU A 134 3.18 -12.45 -8.07
C GLU A 134 1.67 -12.40 -8.32
N VAL A 135 0.88 -12.14 -7.29
CA VAL A 135 -0.58 -11.96 -7.41
C VAL A 135 -0.90 -10.75 -8.29
N PHE A 136 -0.18 -9.62 -8.12
CA PHE A 136 -0.34 -8.45 -8.96
C PHE A 136 0.03 -8.73 -10.43
N ARG A 137 1.06 -9.57 -10.66
CA ARG A 137 1.47 -9.99 -11.99
C ARG A 137 0.41 -10.88 -12.66
N LEU A 138 -0.21 -11.80 -11.92
CA LEU A 138 -1.20 -12.76 -12.44
C LEU A 138 -2.58 -12.16 -12.63
N CYS A 139 -3.04 -11.36 -11.67
CA CYS A 139 -4.40 -10.80 -11.67
C CYS A 139 -4.48 -9.40 -12.30
N GLY A 140 -3.34 -8.75 -12.47
CA GLY A 140 -3.22 -7.40 -13.01
C GLY A 140 -3.40 -6.29 -11.99
N PHE A 141 -2.64 -5.20 -12.17
CA PHE A 141 -2.58 -4.09 -11.23
C PHE A 141 -3.95 -3.47 -10.89
N PRO A 142 -4.83 -3.10 -11.87
CA PRO A 142 -6.06 -2.39 -11.53
C PRO A 142 -7.00 -3.19 -10.62
N TYR A 143 -7.06 -4.51 -10.83
CA TYR A 143 -7.88 -5.39 -9.99
C TYR A 143 -7.28 -5.49 -8.58
N CYS A 144 -6.00 -5.81 -8.48
CA CYS A 144 -5.34 -5.97 -7.20
C CYS A 144 -5.33 -4.68 -6.38
N PHE A 145 -5.12 -3.53 -7.02
CA PHE A 145 -5.19 -2.23 -6.38
C PHE A 145 -6.57 -1.99 -5.73
N LEU A 146 -7.66 -2.25 -6.47
CA LEU A 146 -9.03 -2.10 -5.94
C LEU A 146 -9.36 -3.15 -4.87
N HIS A 147 -8.88 -4.39 -5.04
CA HIS A 147 -9.09 -5.46 -4.08
C HIS A 147 -8.44 -5.13 -2.72
N ASN A 148 -7.23 -4.59 -2.77
CA ASN A 148 -6.48 -4.24 -1.56
C ASN A 148 -7.00 -2.99 -0.83
N TYR A 149 -8.01 -2.30 -1.36
CA TYR A 149 -8.59 -1.13 -0.68
C TYR A 149 -9.15 -1.45 0.72
N ASN A 150 -9.73 -2.64 0.91
CA ASN A 150 -10.32 -3.06 2.18
C ASN A 150 -9.35 -3.83 3.11
N LEU A 151 -8.15 -4.13 2.65
CA LEU A 151 -7.18 -4.91 3.43
C LEU A 151 -6.36 -4.07 4.43
N TYR A 152 -6.45 -2.74 4.35
CA TYR A 152 -5.61 -1.81 5.11
C TYR A 152 -6.26 -1.07 6.29
N PRO A 153 -7.58 -1.09 6.55
CA PRO A 153 -8.08 -0.53 7.79
C PRO A 153 -7.54 -1.37 8.95
N VAL A 154 -6.61 -0.80 9.70
CA VAL A 154 -6.26 -1.34 11.01
C VAL A 154 -7.48 -1.15 11.89
N GLU A 155 -8.15 -2.24 12.25
CA GLU A 155 -9.27 -2.19 13.19
C GLU A 155 -8.75 -1.65 14.52
N LYS A 156 -9.45 -0.64 15.03
CA LYS A 156 -9.13 -0.11 16.36
C LYS A 156 -9.42 -1.21 17.39
N PRO A 157 -8.47 -1.48 18.30
CA PRO A 157 -8.75 -2.40 19.40
C PRO A 157 -10.01 -1.97 20.19
N ASP A 158 -10.73 -2.94 20.72
CA ASP A 158 -11.87 -2.67 21.59
C ASP A 158 -11.43 -1.77 22.76
N GLY A 159 -12.19 -0.70 23.00
CA GLY A 159 -11.87 0.24 24.06
C GLY A 159 -10.82 1.32 23.70
N TYR A 160 -10.25 1.32 22.49
CA TYR A 160 -9.31 2.35 22.05
C TYR A 160 -10.02 3.70 21.85
N GLN A 161 -10.00 4.50 22.92
CA GLN A 161 -10.54 5.85 22.92
C GLN A 161 -9.46 6.85 23.33
N LYS A 162 -9.48 8.03 22.72
CA LYS A 162 -8.51 9.09 23.01
C LYS A 162 -8.45 9.42 24.51
N THR A 163 -9.60 9.49 25.15
CA THR A 163 -9.72 9.76 26.59
C THR A 163 -9.07 8.70 27.46
N GLN A 164 -9.15 7.43 27.08
CA GLN A 164 -8.50 6.35 27.82
C GLN A 164 -6.97 6.42 27.69
N VAL A 165 -6.48 6.72 26.49
CA VAL A 165 -5.03 6.90 26.25
C VAL A 165 -4.51 8.11 27.03
N GLU A 166 -5.23 9.23 27.00
CA GLU A 166 -4.88 10.43 27.78
C GLU A 166 -4.83 10.11 29.29
N THR A 167 -5.84 9.36 29.80
CA THR A 167 -5.86 8.97 31.22
C THR A 167 -4.65 8.10 31.59
N LEU A 168 -4.25 7.17 30.73
CA LEU A 168 -3.06 6.33 30.95
C LEU A 168 -1.77 7.17 30.96
N ILE A 169 -1.66 8.12 30.01
CA ILE A 169 -0.51 9.03 29.95
C ILE A 169 -0.46 9.91 31.20
N ASP A 170 -1.60 10.44 31.65
CA ASP A 170 -1.68 11.30 32.83
C ASP A 170 -1.37 10.52 34.12
N GLN A 171 -1.78 9.24 34.21
CA GLN A 171 -1.41 8.38 35.33
C GLN A 171 0.09 8.13 35.38
N ASP A 172 0.73 7.85 34.27
CA ASP A 172 2.17 7.70 34.19
C ASP A 172 2.92 9.01 34.47
N ALA A 173 2.38 10.14 34.01
CA ALA A 173 2.94 11.46 34.26
C ALA A 173 2.93 11.84 35.75
N GLN A 174 1.95 11.38 36.53
CA GLN A 174 1.90 11.60 37.98
C GLN A 174 3.02 10.88 38.73
N HIS A 175 3.57 9.80 38.18
CA HIS A 175 4.70 9.06 38.75
C HIS A 175 6.06 9.55 38.20
N TYR A 176 6.03 10.54 37.31
CA TYR A 176 7.25 11.09 36.71
C TYR A 176 8.00 11.99 37.71
N VAL A 177 9.15 11.51 38.13
CA VAL A 177 10.09 12.32 38.90
C VAL A 177 11.06 12.99 37.93
N GLN A 178 11.05 14.32 37.89
CA GLN A 178 12.00 15.04 37.03
C GLN A 178 13.43 14.66 37.41
N PRO A 179 14.20 14.10 36.47
CA PRO A 179 15.59 13.75 36.77
C PRO A 179 16.40 15.02 37.00
N LYS A 180 17.29 14.98 38.00
CA LYS A 180 18.21 16.08 38.31
C LYS A 180 19.20 16.40 37.20
N VAL A 181 19.39 15.44 36.28
CA VAL A 181 20.26 15.54 35.10
C VAL A 181 19.46 15.08 33.92
N GLN A 182 19.42 15.89 32.87
CA GLN A 182 18.77 15.50 31.59
C GLN A 182 19.70 14.54 30.85
N PRO A 183 19.29 13.27 30.66
CA PRO A 183 20.11 12.31 29.92
C PRO A 183 20.05 12.62 28.41
N ASN A 184 21.12 12.24 27.72
CA ASN A 184 21.06 12.14 26.26
C ASN A 184 20.20 10.92 25.90
N ILE A 185 19.23 11.10 25.03
CA ILE A 185 18.36 10.01 24.54
C ILE A 185 18.76 9.71 23.10
N LEU A 186 19.14 8.46 22.84
CA LEU A 186 19.45 7.97 21.51
C LEU A 186 18.35 7.00 21.08
N PHE A 187 17.64 7.34 20.02
CA PHE A 187 16.69 6.45 19.37
C PHE A 187 17.38 5.75 18.21
N LEU A 188 17.45 4.42 18.27
CA LEU A 188 17.98 3.59 17.20
C LEU A 188 16.84 2.72 16.65
N MET A 189 16.41 3.00 15.42
CA MET A 189 15.45 2.16 14.72
C MET A 189 16.23 1.15 13.89
N CYS A 190 16.11 -0.13 14.25
CA CYS A 190 16.69 -1.23 13.48
C CYS A 190 15.56 -1.89 12.68
N GLU A 191 15.47 -1.56 11.39
CA GLU A 191 14.53 -2.23 10.49
C GLU A 191 14.93 -3.69 10.33
N SER A 192 13.93 -4.57 10.21
CA SER A 192 14.15 -6.02 10.02
C SER A 192 14.92 -6.71 11.16
N TYR A 193 14.96 -6.09 12.32
CA TYR A 193 15.56 -6.70 13.49
C TYR A 193 14.62 -7.74 14.07
N SER A 194 15.03 -8.99 14.03
CA SER A 194 14.24 -10.13 14.51
C SER A 194 15.13 -11.08 15.29
N ASP A 195 14.69 -11.51 16.45
CA ASP A 195 15.32 -12.57 17.19
C ASP A 195 14.90 -13.91 16.62
N LEU A 196 15.83 -14.56 15.95
CA LEU A 196 15.59 -15.85 15.31
C LEU A 196 15.69 -17.03 16.29
N SER A 197 16.17 -16.80 17.52
CA SER A 197 16.23 -17.82 18.57
C SER A 197 14.83 -18.22 19.07
N ASP A 198 13.85 -17.33 18.93
CA ASP A 198 12.44 -17.60 19.24
C ASP A 198 11.75 -18.48 18.17
N ALA A 199 12.40 -18.72 17.04
CA ALA A 199 11.86 -19.58 15.99
C ALA A 199 12.30 -21.02 16.20
N ASP A 200 11.34 -21.95 16.34
CA ASP A 200 11.60 -23.40 16.50
C ASP A 200 12.47 -24.04 15.41
N VAL A 201 12.80 -23.29 14.36
CA VAL A 201 13.57 -23.75 13.19
C VAL A 201 15.07 -23.59 13.40
N PHE A 202 15.50 -22.66 14.28
CA PHE A 202 16.90 -22.35 14.53
C PHE A 202 17.27 -22.64 15.97
N ALA A 203 18.32 -23.39 16.16
CA ALA A 203 18.92 -23.64 17.48
C ALA A 203 20.34 -23.09 17.45
N TYR A 204 20.61 -22.07 18.24
CA TYR A 204 21.92 -21.49 18.40
C TYR A 204 22.52 -21.92 19.72
N THR A 205 23.85 -22.10 19.75
CA THR A 205 24.61 -22.19 21.02
C THR A 205 25.01 -20.79 21.46
N GLU A 206 25.43 -20.62 22.71
CA GLU A 206 25.92 -19.31 23.20
C GLU A 206 27.09 -18.76 22.37
N GLU A 207 27.89 -19.62 21.75
CA GLU A 207 29.02 -19.22 20.91
C GLU A 207 28.62 -18.81 19.49
N ASP A 208 27.51 -19.39 18.99
CA ASP A 208 27.02 -19.18 17.60
C ASP A 208 25.82 -18.24 17.56
N ASP A 209 25.38 -17.70 18.68
CA ASP A 209 24.22 -16.80 18.76
C ASP A 209 24.51 -15.45 18.08
N PRO A 210 23.88 -15.15 16.93
CA PRO A 210 24.09 -13.87 16.23
C PRO A 210 23.55 -12.68 17.03
N MET A 211 22.68 -12.94 18.03
CA MET A 211 22.02 -11.94 18.84
C MET A 211 22.58 -11.87 20.27
N HIS A 212 23.70 -12.53 20.53
CA HIS A 212 24.32 -12.60 21.86
C HIS A 212 24.42 -11.22 22.54
N GLY A 213 24.87 -10.20 21.83
CA GLY A 213 24.98 -8.84 22.36
C GLY A 213 23.64 -8.24 22.82
N PHE A 214 22.57 -8.56 22.07
CA PHE A 214 21.21 -8.14 22.43
C PHE A 214 20.70 -8.89 23.66
N HIS A 215 20.89 -10.22 23.72
CA HIS A 215 20.44 -11.02 24.86
C HIS A 215 21.14 -10.58 26.14
N VAL A 216 22.45 -10.37 26.11
CA VAL A 216 23.21 -9.83 27.27
C VAL A 216 22.69 -8.46 27.71
N LEU A 217 22.32 -7.59 26.75
CA LEU A 217 21.75 -6.29 27.04
C LEU A 217 20.33 -6.40 27.61
N ALA A 218 19.49 -7.25 27.01
CA ALA A 218 18.09 -7.47 27.40
C ALA A 218 17.99 -8.05 28.83
N ASP A 219 18.89 -8.93 29.20
CA ASP A 219 19.00 -9.51 30.58
C ASP A 219 19.58 -8.57 31.61
N SER A 220 20.10 -7.43 31.19
CA SER A 220 20.64 -6.43 32.10
C SER A 220 19.53 -5.85 33.00
N PRO A 221 19.75 -5.71 34.31
CA PRO A 221 18.79 -5.10 35.23
C PRO A 221 18.46 -3.62 34.90
N ARG A 222 19.22 -3.02 33.99
CA ARG A 222 19.04 -1.64 33.52
C ARG A 222 18.29 -1.55 32.18
N ALA A 223 18.07 -2.67 31.52
CA ALA A 223 17.34 -2.75 30.28
C ALA A 223 15.88 -3.18 30.51
N ARG A 224 15.03 -2.89 29.55
CA ARG A 224 13.71 -3.47 29.42
C ARG A 224 13.54 -3.91 27.97
N SER A 225 13.20 -5.16 27.77
CA SER A 225 12.92 -5.75 26.47
C SER A 225 11.44 -6.14 26.37
N GLY A 226 10.94 -6.26 25.17
CA GLY A 226 9.57 -6.70 24.90
C GLY A 226 9.36 -6.92 23.41
N HIS A 227 8.32 -7.67 23.09
CA HIS A 227 7.92 -7.93 21.71
C HIS A 227 6.94 -6.88 21.24
N ILE A 228 7.13 -6.38 20.03
CA ILE A 228 6.21 -5.48 19.37
C ILE A 228 5.58 -6.22 18.21
N ALA A 229 4.26 -6.37 18.24
CA ALA A 229 3.51 -6.87 17.10
C ALA A 229 3.23 -5.70 16.15
N VAL A 230 3.80 -5.74 14.95
CA VAL A 230 3.53 -4.79 13.89
C VAL A 230 2.74 -5.46 12.77
N SER A 231 1.74 -4.75 12.27
CA SER A 231 1.01 -5.19 11.09
C SER A 231 1.87 -4.91 9.87
N ASN A 232 2.51 -5.95 9.33
CA ASN A 232 3.29 -5.85 8.11
C ASN A 232 2.57 -6.52 6.95
N PHE A 233 2.51 -5.82 5.82
CA PHE A 233 1.84 -6.27 4.61
C PHE A 233 2.88 -6.60 3.54
N GLY A 234 2.99 -7.85 3.18
CA GLY A 234 3.99 -8.34 2.25
C GLY A 234 5.25 -8.87 2.94
N ALA A 235 6.21 -9.29 2.15
CA ALA A 235 7.49 -9.80 2.63
C ALA A 235 8.50 -8.67 2.98
N GLY A 236 8.02 -7.45 3.10
CA GLY A 236 8.82 -6.35 3.62
C GLY A 236 8.99 -6.52 5.14
N THR A 237 10.16 -6.69 5.56
CA THR A 237 10.58 -6.65 6.96
C THR A 237 10.54 -5.24 7.48
#